data_10a7df7426ea5ceebcddbe72dc37b13e
#
_entry.id   10a7df7426ea5ceebcddbe72dc37b13e
#
_cell.length_a   1.000
_cell.length_b   1.000
_cell.length_c   1.000
_cell.angle_alpha   90.00
_cell.angle_beta   90.00
_cell.angle_gamma   90.00
#
_symmetry.space_group_name_H-M   'P 1'
#
loop_
_entity.id
_entity.type
_entity.pdbx_description
1 polymer ?
#
loop_
_entity_poly.entity_id
_entity_poly.type
_entity_poly.pdbx_seq_one_letter_code
_entity_poly.pdbx_strand_id
1 'polypeptide(L)'
;MRLGFFTMPIHPLHRDYQTTLREDRETIILCDQLGFHDAFVGEHLADAAESISNSMIFLATLIHATQNIKLGTGTTNLAHNHPVLVATHAAMFDHLADGRFILGISPGTLRSDREAMDILEDDHNKIFADAIEVVLEIWKRDPPYQIIIPGNRFKVTTETSFDPEFGVGVMPKPRLENITGLLN
;
A
#
# COMPACT_ATOMS: atom_id res chain seq x y z
N MET A 1 -18.82 -3.36 19.88
CA MET A 1 -18.71 -3.75 18.45
C MET A 1 -18.03 -2.59 17.74
N ARG A 2 -17.05 -2.88 16.85
CA ARG A 2 -16.42 -1.86 15.98
C ARG A 2 -16.94 -2.06 14.57
N LEU A 3 -17.35 -0.98 13.90
CA LEU A 3 -17.79 -1.02 12.51
C LEU A 3 -16.64 -0.56 11.63
N GLY A 4 -16.32 -1.33 10.60
CA GLY A 4 -15.41 -0.97 9.53
C GLY A 4 -16.16 -0.79 8.22
N PHE A 5 -15.57 -0.06 7.29
CA PHE A 5 -16.06 0.13 5.94
C PHE A 5 -15.05 -0.48 4.97
N PHE A 6 -15.52 -1.23 3.99
CA PHE A 6 -14.68 -1.74 2.90
C PHE A 6 -15.32 -1.38 1.57
N THR A 7 -14.51 -0.91 0.64
CA THR A 7 -14.97 -0.60 -0.70
C THR A 7 -13.94 -0.95 -1.77
N MET A 8 -14.45 -1.50 -2.86
CA MET A 8 -13.87 -1.50 -4.20
C MET A 8 -14.94 -0.82 -5.06
N PRO A 9 -14.89 0.52 -5.20
CA PRO A 9 -16.01 1.25 -5.75
C PRO A 9 -16.18 0.92 -7.22
N ILE A 10 -17.38 0.44 -7.57
CA ILE A 10 -17.75 0.10 -8.94
C ILE A 10 -18.71 1.16 -9.48
N HIS A 11 -18.29 1.81 -10.55
CA HIS A 11 -19.06 2.86 -11.20
C HIS A 11 -19.45 2.49 -12.63
N PRO A 12 -20.64 2.92 -13.11
CA PRO A 12 -20.99 2.78 -14.52
C PRO A 12 -19.96 3.50 -15.43
N LEU A 13 -19.57 2.85 -16.51
CA LEU A 13 -18.50 3.32 -17.42
C LEU A 13 -18.71 4.70 -18.02
N HIS A 14 -19.94 5.20 -18.07
CA HIS A 14 -20.26 6.53 -18.58
C HIS A 14 -20.12 7.66 -17.55
N ARG A 15 -19.80 7.31 -16.29
CA ARG A 15 -19.60 8.30 -15.23
C ARG A 15 -18.27 9.03 -15.42
N ASP A 16 -18.27 10.31 -15.09
CA ASP A 16 -17.06 11.11 -15.09
C ASP A 16 -16.10 10.66 -13.98
N TYR A 17 -14.88 10.35 -14.36
CA TYR A 17 -13.85 9.78 -13.46
C TYR A 17 -13.54 10.67 -12.25
N GLN A 18 -13.42 11.99 -12.47
CA GLN A 18 -13.17 12.94 -11.38
C GLN A 18 -14.33 12.97 -10.37
N THR A 19 -15.55 12.90 -10.91
CA THR A 19 -16.76 12.92 -10.08
C THR A 19 -16.86 11.67 -9.22
N THR A 20 -16.60 10.48 -9.77
CA THR A 20 -16.63 9.22 -9.02
C THR A 20 -15.60 9.19 -7.89
N LEU A 21 -14.35 9.60 -8.17
CA LEU A 21 -13.31 9.69 -7.13
C LEU A 21 -13.69 10.65 -5.99
N ARG A 22 -14.37 11.76 -6.30
CA ARG A 22 -14.84 12.70 -5.28
C ARG A 22 -15.94 12.08 -4.41
N GLU A 23 -16.90 11.40 -5.00
CA GLU A 23 -18.00 10.73 -4.28
C GLU A 23 -17.46 9.62 -3.36
N ASP A 24 -16.51 8.84 -3.84
CA ASP A 24 -15.86 7.78 -3.03
C ASP A 24 -15.13 8.39 -1.84
N ARG A 25 -14.45 9.51 -2.06
CA ARG A 25 -13.78 10.25 -1.00
C ARG A 25 -14.76 10.80 0.02
N GLU A 26 -15.86 11.42 -0.41
CA GLU A 26 -16.93 11.93 0.45
C GLU A 26 -17.58 10.82 1.30
N THR A 27 -17.71 9.61 0.74
CA THR A 27 -18.23 8.44 1.47
C THR A 27 -17.35 8.09 2.67
N ILE A 28 -16.02 8.10 2.53
CA ILE A 28 -15.12 7.78 3.65
C ILE A 28 -15.10 8.91 4.68
N ILE A 29 -15.19 10.16 4.26
CA ILE A 29 -15.35 11.30 5.18
C ILE A 29 -16.63 11.16 6.00
N LEU A 30 -17.73 10.75 5.37
CA LEU A 30 -18.98 10.48 6.09
C LEU A 30 -18.82 9.31 7.07
N CYS A 31 -18.10 8.25 6.71
CA CYS A 31 -17.79 7.15 7.63
C CYS A 31 -17.05 7.63 8.89
N ASP A 32 -16.05 8.53 8.75
CA ASP A 32 -15.36 9.14 9.89
C ASP A 32 -16.33 9.91 10.78
N GLN A 33 -17.20 10.74 10.19
CA GLN A 33 -18.22 11.53 10.93
C GLN A 33 -19.24 10.65 11.65
N LEU A 34 -19.56 9.49 11.11
CA LEU A 34 -20.47 8.50 11.71
C LEU A 34 -19.78 7.58 12.73
N GLY A 35 -18.47 7.73 12.96
CA GLY A 35 -17.72 6.99 13.96
C GLY A 35 -17.33 5.56 13.54
N PHE A 36 -17.19 5.29 12.26
CA PHE A 36 -16.56 4.05 11.80
C PHE A 36 -15.11 3.98 12.25
N HIS A 37 -14.66 2.77 12.62
CA HIS A 37 -13.33 2.56 13.16
C HIS A 37 -12.24 2.59 12.08
N ASP A 38 -12.53 2.00 10.91
CA ASP A 38 -11.60 1.87 9.80
C ASP A 38 -12.33 1.90 8.46
N ALA A 39 -11.61 2.29 7.40
CA ALA A 39 -12.05 2.20 6.03
C ALA A 39 -10.95 1.58 5.19
N PHE A 40 -11.28 0.50 4.47
CA PHE A 40 -10.40 -0.18 3.54
C PHE A 40 -10.80 0.08 2.10
N VAL A 41 -9.82 0.41 1.25
CA VAL A 41 -10.03 0.73 -0.16
C VAL A 41 -9.19 -0.21 -1.03
N GLY A 42 -9.85 -0.88 -1.99
CA GLY A 42 -9.20 -1.71 -3.01
C GLY A 42 -8.60 -0.91 -4.16
N GLU A 43 -7.85 -1.60 -5.02
CA GLU A 43 -7.23 -1.00 -6.20
C GLU A 43 -7.20 -1.97 -7.38
N HIS A 44 -7.43 -1.43 -8.60
CA HIS A 44 -7.23 -2.10 -9.87
C HIS A 44 -6.60 -1.17 -10.89
N LEU A 45 -5.59 -1.67 -11.62
CA LEU A 45 -4.86 -0.87 -12.60
C LEU A 45 -5.60 -0.75 -13.93
N ALA A 46 -6.25 -1.83 -14.35
CA ALA A 46 -6.81 -2.02 -15.68
C ALA A 46 -8.29 -2.41 -15.65
N ASP A 47 -9.06 -1.71 -14.79
CA ASP A 47 -10.52 -1.81 -14.74
C ASP A 47 -11.14 -0.41 -14.70
N ALA A 48 -11.87 -0.07 -15.75
CA ALA A 48 -12.49 1.25 -15.86
C ALA A 48 -13.72 1.42 -14.93
N ALA A 49 -14.33 0.35 -14.47
CA ALA A 49 -15.45 0.40 -13.52
C ALA A 49 -14.95 0.59 -12.08
N GLU A 50 -13.77 0.04 -11.75
CA GLU A 50 -13.11 0.20 -10.45
C GLU A 50 -12.01 1.26 -10.54
N SER A 51 -12.39 2.51 -10.39
CA SER A 51 -11.61 3.67 -10.80
C SER A 51 -10.37 3.99 -9.92
N ILE A 52 -10.17 3.31 -8.80
CA ILE A 52 -9.04 3.58 -7.91
C ILE A 52 -7.86 2.69 -8.32
N SER A 53 -6.90 3.28 -9.04
CA SER A 53 -5.72 2.57 -9.53
C SER A 53 -4.58 2.45 -8.50
N ASN A 54 -4.61 3.23 -7.41
CA ASN A 54 -3.69 3.13 -6.29
C ASN A 54 -4.39 3.55 -5.00
N SER A 55 -4.58 2.61 -4.11
CA SER A 55 -5.28 2.80 -2.84
C SER A 55 -4.55 3.77 -1.90
N MET A 56 -3.21 3.74 -1.83
CA MET A 56 -2.45 4.68 -0.98
C MET A 56 -2.55 6.13 -1.49
N ILE A 57 -2.47 6.36 -2.80
CA ILE A 57 -2.62 7.71 -3.37
C ILE A 57 -4.02 8.24 -3.06
N PHE A 58 -5.05 7.43 -3.25
CA PHE A 58 -6.43 7.82 -2.95
C PHE A 58 -6.60 8.14 -1.46
N LEU A 59 -6.17 7.24 -0.58
CA LEU A 59 -6.28 7.40 0.87
C LEU A 59 -5.47 8.61 1.39
N ALA A 60 -4.36 8.97 0.75
CA ALA A 60 -3.59 10.16 1.12
C ALA A 60 -4.41 11.45 1.05
N THR A 61 -5.40 11.53 0.15
CA THR A 61 -6.31 12.68 0.04
C THR A 61 -7.25 12.81 1.26
N LEU A 62 -7.36 11.76 2.08
CA LEU A 62 -8.26 11.67 3.22
C LEU A 62 -7.56 11.97 4.56
N ILE A 63 -6.23 11.98 4.60
CA ILE A 63 -5.47 12.16 5.84
C ILE A 63 -5.89 13.41 6.61
N HIS A 64 -6.02 14.53 5.91
CA HIS A 64 -6.41 15.81 6.51
C HIS A 64 -7.92 16.08 6.44
N ALA A 65 -8.69 15.24 5.74
CA ALA A 65 -10.13 15.36 5.63
C ALA A 65 -10.89 14.51 6.66
N THR A 66 -10.17 13.63 7.38
CA THR A 66 -10.68 12.75 8.44
C THR A 66 -9.88 12.93 9.72
N GLN A 67 -10.46 12.55 10.86
CA GLN A 67 -9.83 12.76 12.17
C GLN A 67 -9.54 11.45 12.92
N ASN A 68 -10.47 10.49 12.91
CA ASN A 68 -10.42 9.33 13.79
C ASN A 68 -10.31 8.00 13.03
N ILE A 69 -10.95 7.90 11.85
CA ILE A 69 -11.01 6.66 11.08
C ILE A 69 -9.61 6.22 10.66
N LYS A 70 -9.33 4.94 10.81
CA LYS A 70 -8.11 4.35 10.25
C LYS A 70 -8.27 4.15 8.76
N LEU A 71 -7.21 4.46 8.02
CA LEU A 71 -7.18 4.41 6.56
C LEU A 71 -6.40 3.18 6.12
N GLY A 72 -7.09 2.21 5.55
CA GLY A 72 -6.53 0.92 5.18
C GLY A 72 -6.50 0.67 3.67
N THR A 73 -5.42 0.09 3.17
CA THR A 73 -5.44 -0.48 1.82
C THR A 73 -6.14 -1.84 1.85
N GLY A 74 -7.06 -2.06 0.95
CA GLY A 74 -7.82 -3.30 0.89
C GLY A 74 -7.94 -3.86 -0.53
N THR A 75 -6.79 -4.11 -1.13
CA THR A 75 -5.40 -4.23 -0.69
C THR A 75 -4.42 -3.49 -1.59
N THR A 76 -3.20 -3.24 -1.12
CA THR A 76 -2.07 -2.98 -2.02
C THR A 76 -1.60 -4.28 -2.64
N ASN A 77 -1.61 -4.36 -3.98
CA ASN A 77 -1.25 -5.56 -4.72
C ASN A 77 0.27 -5.67 -4.88
N LEU A 78 0.94 -6.44 -4.00
CA LEU A 78 2.41 -6.49 -3.94
C LEU A 78 3.05 -7.08 -5.20
N ALA A 79 2.39 -8.01 -5.90
CA ALA A 79 2.95 -8.55 -7.14
C ALA A 79 2.99 -7.52 -8.28
N HIS A 80 2.24 -6.42 -8.16
CA HIS A 80 2.23 -5.33 -9.13
C HIS A 80 3.22 -4.19 -8.77
N ASN A 81 3.91 -4.29 -7.64
CA ASN A 81 4.73 -3.22 -7.10
C ASN A 81 6.14 -3.70 -6.76
N HIS A 82 7.13 -2.83 -6.94
CA HIS A 82 8.47 -3.11 -6.42
C HIS A 82 8.47 -2.95 -4.89
N PRO A 83 9.00 -3.92 -4.11
CA PRO A 83 8.90 -3.90 -2.64
C PRO A 83 9.55 -2.68 -1.98
N VAL A 84 10.58 -2.10 -2.57
CA VAL A 84 11.18 -0.83 -2.09
C VAL A 84 10.17 0.31 -2.11
N LEU A 85 9.37 0.43 -3.18
CA LEU A 85 8.33 1.46 -3.27
C LEU A 85 7.25 1.25 -2.22
N VAL A 86 6.79 0.01 -2.06
CA VAL A 86 5.78 -0.30 -1.03
C VAL A 86 6.31 0.01 0.36
N ALA A 87 7.53 -0.43 0.70
CA ALA A 87 8.12 -0.20 2.01
C ALA A 87 8.25 1.29 2.33
N THR A 88 8.75 2.09 1.38
CA THR A 88 8.97 3.52 1.58
C THR A 88 7.68 4.34 1.57
N HIS A 89 6.74 4.02 0.67
CA HIS A 89 5.45 4.71 0.60
C HIS A 89 4.57 4.42 1.81
N ALA A 90 4.52 3.16 2.26
CA ALA A 90 3.77 2.77 3.45
C ALA A 90 4.33 3.44 4.72
N ALA A 91 5.66 3.50 4.85
CA ALA A 91 6.30 4.19 5.96
C ALA A 91 5.98 5.69 5.95
N MET A 92 6.10 6.34 4.80
CA MET A 92 5.75 7.76 4.66
C MET A 92 4.28 8.01 4.98
N PHE A 93 3.38 7.16 4.48
CA PHE A 93 1.94 7.28 4.75
C PHE A 93 1.63 7.15 6.25
N ASP A 94 2.25 6.17 6.93
CA ASP A 94 2.05 5.94 8.36
C ASP A 94 2.43 7.18 9.20
N HIS A 95 3.56 7.83 8.85
CA HIS A 95 3.96 9.09 9.49
C HIS A 95 3.00 10.24 9.17
N LEU A 96 2.56 10.40 7.93
CA LEU A 96 1.63 11.45 7.54
C LEU A 96 0.25 11.28 8.19
N ALA A 97 -0.21 10.04 8.34
CA ALA A 97 -1.51 9.70 8.93
C ALA A 97 -1.48 9.61 10.46
N ASP A 98 -0.35 9.91 11.10
CA ASP A 98 -0.15 9.84 12.55
C ASP A 98 -0.60 8.51 13.17
N GLY A 99 -0.18 7.39 12.54
CA GLY A 99 -0.48 6.03 13.00
C GLY A 99 -1.91 5.55 12.71
N ARG A 100 -2.68 6.27 11.91
CA ARG A 100 -4.00 5.82 11.45
C ARG A 100 -3.96 4.96 10.19
N PHE A 101 -2.78 4.57 9.72
CA PHE A 101 -2.62 3.75 8.54
C PHE A 101 -2.70 2.25 8.85
N ILE A 102 -3.30 1.48 7.96
CA ILE A 102 -3.31 0.01 7.96
C ILE A 102 -2.88 -0.45 6.56
N LEU A 103 -1.73 -1.12 6.48
CA LEU A 103 -1.28 -1.72 5.23
C LEU A 103 -1.90 -3.11 5.05
N GLY A 104 -2.95 -3.21 4.26
CA GLY A 104 -3.48 -4.48 3.78
C GLY A 104 -2.83 -4.85 2.45
N ILE A 105 -2.41 -6.10 2.31
CA ILE A 105 -1.64 -6.57 1.15
C ILE A 105 -2.24 -7.84 0.54
N SER A 106 -2.08 -8.01 -0.77
CA SER A 106 -2.45 -9.22 -1.49
C SER A 106 -1.54 -9.46 -2.70
N PRO A 107 -1.61 -10.66 -3.30
CA PRO A 107 -0.89 -10.92 -4.55
C PRO A 107 -1.45 -10.16 -5.76
N GLY A 108 -2.70 -9.72 -5.73
CA GLY A 108 -3.40 -9.19 -6.90
C GLY A 108 -3.83 -10.31 -7.87
N THR A 109 -5.14 -10.44 -8.10
CA THR A 109 -5.70 -11.59 -8.85
C THR A 109 -6.36 -11.19 -10.17
N LEU A 110 -6.65 -9.90 -10.39
CA LEU A 110 -7.30 -9.46 -11.62
C LEU A 110 -6.39 -9.74 -12.84
N ARG A 111 -6.94 -10.46 -13.81
CA ARG A 111 -6.19 -10.92 -14.97
C ARG A 111 -5.67 -9.76 -15.83
N SER A 112 -6.49 -8.72 -16.03
CA SER A 112 -6.11 -7.54 -16.80
C SER A 112 -4.97 -6.75 -16.16
N ASP A 113 -4.93 -6.65 -14.83
CA ASP A 113 -3.83 -6.01 -14.11
C ASP A 113 -2.53 -6.80 -14.31
N ARG A 114 -2.59 -8.13 -14.17
CA ARG A 114 -1.43 -9.01 -14.37
C ARG A 114 -0.90 -8.98 -15.79
N GLU A 115 -1.80 -8.92 -16.79
CA GLU A 115 -1.44 -8.77 -18.21
C GLU A 115 -0.75 -7.42 -18.45
N ALA A 116 -1.31 -6.33 -17.93
CA ALA A 116 -0.72 -4.99 -18.06
C ALA A 116 0.66 -4.87 -17.41
N MET A 117 0.93 -5.67 -16.36
CA MET A 117 2.21 -5.70 -15.63
C MET A 117 3.20 -6.74 -16.20
N ASP A 118 2.85 -7.43 -17.28
CA ASP A 118 3.67 -8.50 -17.90
C ASP A 118 4.04 -9.65 -16.94
N ILE A 119 3.09 -10.00 -16.04
CA ILE A 119 3.24 -11.08 -15.05
C ILE A 119 2.10 -12.12 -15.15
N LEU A 120 1.40 -12.16 -16.28
CA LEU A 120 0.21 -13.00 -16.42
C LEU A 120 0.51 -14.49 -16.20
N GLU A 121 1.65 -14.96 -16.71
CA GLU A 121 2.09 -16.36 -16.63
C GLU A 121 3.02 -16.62 -15.43
N ASP A 122 3.40 -15.59 -14.68
CA ASP A 122 4.24 -15.72 -13.50
C ASP A 122 3.44 -16.30 -12.31
N ASP A 123 4.15 -16.95 -11.39
CA ASP A 123 3.60 -17.33 -10.08
C ASP A 123 3.45 -16.08 -9.20
N HIS A 124 2.28 -15.43 -9.28
CA HIS A 124 1.99 -14.21 -8.55
C HIS A 124 1.98 -14.40 -7.02
N ASN A 125 1.69 -15.62 -6.53
CA ASN A 125 1.79 -15.93 -5.10
C ASN A 125 3.25 -15.95 -4.65
N LYS A 126 4.14 -16.48 -5.50
CA LYS A 126 5.58 -16.42 -5.23
C LYS A 126 6.11 -14.99 -5.26
N ILE A 127 5.71 -14.17 -6.25
CA ILE A 127 6.09 -12.75 -6.29
C ILE A 127 5.62 -12.03 -5.03
N PHE A 128 4.41 -12.30 -4.59
CA PHE A 128 3.84 -11.75 -3.37
C PHE A 128 4.66 -12.11 -2.13
N ALA A 129 5.00 -13.40 -1.96
CA ALA A 129 5.82 -13.87 -0.85
C ALA A 129 7.22 -13.23 -0.87
N ASP A 130 7.87 -13.21 -2.05
CA ASP A 130 9.17 -12.58 -2.25
C ASP A 130 9.16 -11.09 -1.88
N ALA A 131 8.09 -10.39 -2.24
CA ALA A 131 7.95 -8.96 -1.94
C ALA A 131 7.74 -8.70 -0.44
N ILE A 132 6.94 -9.53 0.25
CA ILE A 132 6.75 -9.43 1.71
C ILE A 132 8.09 -9.55 2.43
N GLU A 133 8.88 -10.60 2.11
CA GLU A 133 10.19 -10.81 2.75
C GLU A 133 11.08 -9.57 2.61
N VAL A 134 11.14 -8.99 1.42
CA VAL A 134 11.97 -7.80 1.17
C VAL A 134 11.45 -6.56 1.90
N VAL A 135 10.12 -6.32 1.93
CA VAL A 135 9.53 -5.21 2.68
C VAL A 135 9.89 -5.31 4.17
N LEU A 136 9.73 -6.48 4.77
CA LEU A 136 10.04 -6.72 6.18
C LEU A 136 11.54 -6.54 6.47
N GLU A 137 12.42 -7.02 5.59
CA GLU A 137 13.86 -6.84 5.76
C GLU A 137 14.30 -5.37 5.63
N ILE A 138 13.67 -4.58 4.75
CA ILE A 138 13.90 -3.13 4.67
C ILE A 138 13.54 -2.45 5.99
N TRP A 139 12.40 -2.79 6.58
CA TRP A 139 11.98 -2.17 7.83
C TRP A 139 12.78 -2.62 9.05
N LYS A 140 13.33 -3.84 9.01
CA LYS A 140 14.11 -4.42 10.10
C LYS A 140 15.55 -3.94 10.14
N ARG A 141 16.19 -3.77 8.98
CA ARG A 141 17.64 -3.49 8.89
C ARG A 141 17.94 -2.00 9.00
N ASP A 142 19.12 -1.70 9.50
CA ASP A 142 19.72 -0.36 9.43
C ASP A 142 20.75 -0.30 8.30
N PRO A 143 20.74 0.78 7.49
CA PRO A 143 21.69 0.91 6.38
C PRO A 143 23.14 1.12 6.88
N PRO A 144 24.17 0.75 6.07
CA PRO A 144 24.04 0.14 4.74
C PRO A 144 23.72 -1.36 4.82
N TYR A 145 22.95 -1.86 3.86
CA TYR A 145 22.62 -3.29 3.80
C TYR A 145 22.49 -3.81 2.37
N GLN A 146 22.67 -5.13 2.24
CA GLN A 146 22.20 -5.93 1.10
C GLN A 146 21.06 -6.86 1.55
N ILE A 147 19.97 -6.92 0.77
CA ILE A 147 18.93 -7.91 0.88
C ILE A 147 19.01 -8.79 -0.35
N ILE A 148 19.64 -9.95 -0.18
CA ILE A 148 19.78 -11.01 -1.19
C ILE A 148 19.28 -12.30 -0.54
N ILE A 149 18.05 -12.68 -0.86
CA ILE A 149 17.42 -13.87 -0.32
C ILE A 149 17.49 -14.98 -1.39
N PRO A 150 18.01 -16.17 -1.09
CA PRO A 150 18.11 -17.25 -2.06
C PRO A 150 16.74 -17.59 -2.67
N GLY A 151 16.64 -17.57 -4.01
CA GLY A 151 15.40 -17.83 -4.74
C GLY A 151 14.40 -16.68 -4.80
N ASN A 152 14.65 -15.56 -4.12
CA ASN A 152 13.84 -14.35 -4.23
C ASN A 152 14.17 -13.59 -5.52
N ARG A 153 13.14 -13.08 -6.20
CA ARG A 153 13.33 -12.32 -7.45
C ARG A 153 13.86 -10.91 -7.25
N PHE A 154 13.70 -10.35 -6.04
CA PHE A 154 14.12 -9.00 -5.72
C PHE A 154 15.47 -8.98 -5.02
N LYS A 155 16.29 -8.02 -5.41
CA LYS A 155 17.58 -7.72 -4.75
C LYS A 155 17.61 -6.24 -4.43
N VAL A 156 17.95 -5.91 -3.20
CA VAL A 156 18.03 -4.51 -2.74
C VAL A 156 19.37 -4.27 -2.08
N THR A 157 20.03 -3.17 -2.42
CA THR A 157 21.26 -2.74 -1.75
C THR A 157 21.26 -1.23 -1.57
N THR A 158 21.84 -0.79 -0.46
CA THR A 158 22.11 0.62 -0.19
C THR A 158 23.62 0.89 -0.03
N GLU A 159 24.48 -0.14 -0.16
CA GLU A 159 25.90 -0.06 0.20
C GLU A 159 26.71 0.89 -0.68
N THR A 160 26.45 0.90 -1.99
CA THR A 160 27.27 1.67 -2.95
C THR A 160 27.10 3.18 -2.81
N SER A 161 25.91 3.64 -2.43
CA SER A 161 25.56 5.06 -2.37
C SER A 161 25.34 5.54 -0.93
N PHE A 162 25.63 4.70 0.06
CA PHE A 162 25.39 5.05 1.46
C PHE A 162 26.27 6.20 1.92
N ASP A 163 25.64 7.26 2.42
CA ASP A 163 26.31 8.39 3.04
C ASP A 163 25.54 8.79 4.31
N PRO A 164 26.07 8.45 5.50
CA PRO A 164 25.38 8.72 6.76
C PRO A 164 25.35 10.21 7.12
N GLU A 165 26.30 11.03 6.61
CA GLU A 165 26.35 12.47 6.89
C GLU A 165 25.17 13.20 6.21
N PHE A 166 24.82 12.77 4.98
CA PHE A 166 23.73 13.36 4.22
C PHE A 166 22.44 12.52 4.23
N GLY A 167 22.45 11.38 4.93
CA GLY A 167 21.29 10.47 4.99
C GLY A 167 20.98 9.76 3.67
N VAL A 168 21.95 9.67 2.75
CA VAL A 168 21.78 8.99 1.47
C VAL A 168 21.81 7.47 1.69
N GLY A 169 20.93 6.74 1.00
CA GLY A 169 20.80 5.29 1.16
C GLY A 169 20.00 4.87 2.40
N VAL A 170 19.37 5.83 3.10
CA VAL A 170 18.50 5.57 4.25
C VAL A 170 17.04 5.58 3.80
N MET A 171 16.32 4.46 3.98
CA MET A 171 14.90 4.37 3.69
C MET A 171 14.07 4.63 4.95
N PRO A 172 12.91 5.31 4.83
CA PRO A 172 12.03 5.54 5.97
C PRO A 172 11.47 4.20 6.49
N LYS A 173 11.25 4.14 7.80
CA LYS A 173 10.60 3.02 8.48
C LYS A 173 9.24 3.47 9.04
N PRO A 174 8.22 2.60 9.06
CA PRO A 174 6.96 2.92 9.71
C PRO A 174 7.15 3.04 11.23
N ARG A 175 6.17 3.61 11.92
CA ARG A 175 6.17 3.70 13.38
C ARG A 175 6.09 2.30 13.99
N LEU A 176 7.04 1.96 14.86
CA LEU A 176 7.19 0.60 15.44
C LEU A 176 5.95 0.12 16.20
N GLU A 177 5.17 1.04 16.77
CA GLU A 177 3.91 0.75 17.50
C GLU A 177 2.86 0.06 16.62
N ASN A 178 2.95 0.21 15.30
CA ASN A 178 1.97 -0.30 14.34
C ASN A 178 2.40 -1.61 13.66
N ILE A 179 3.61 -2.11 13.94
CA ILE A 179 4.13 -3.38 13.38
C ILE A 179 3.87 -4.57 14.32
N THR A 180 3.13 -4.39 15.39
CA THR A 180 2.83 -5.45 16.36
C THR A 180 2.05 -6.59 15.71
N GLY A 181 2.71 -7.72 15.50
CA GLY A 181 2.14 -8.96 14.96
C GLY A 181 2.88 -9.59 13.79
N LEU A 182 3.79 -8.88 13.12
CA LEU A 182 4.51 -9.38 11.95
C LEU A 182 5.99 -9.74 12.21
N LEU A 183 6.52 -9.44 13.39
CA LEU A 183 7.95 -9.64 13.72
C LEU A 183 8.18 -10.76 14.78
N ASN A 184 7.15 -11.54 15.13
CA ASN A 184 7.25 -12.71 16.03
C ASN A 184 7.21 -14.02 15.25
#